data_d49fd2f3bd4626bd4fdf06f656fd2ed1
#
_entry.id   d49fd2f3bd4626bd4fdf06f656fd2ed1
#
_cell.length_a   1.000
_cell.length_b   1.000
_cell.length_c   1.000
_cell.angle_alpha   90.00
_cell.angle_beta   90.00
_cell.angle_gamma   90.00
#
_symmetry.space_group_name_H-M   'P 1'
#
loop_
_entity.id
_entity.type
_entity.pdbx_description
1 polymer ?
#
loop_
_entity_poly.entity_id
_entity_poly.type
_entity_poly.pdbx_seq_one_letter_code
_entity_poly.pdbx_strand_id
1 'polypeptide(L)'
;MDILSKSDDEIYELAKPIWDNLVKSSNLKDYGGFTRDFSTQMLFGANKVELGKQWANNKLITNLKETFEPFGCLRRGDHITVLIKQTNKEIPGEFLGRLVLGVEDGTVKVFGATIY
;
A
#
# COMPACT_ATOMS: atom_id res chain seq x y z
N MET A 1 -14.69 1.84 13.72
CA MET A 1 -13.65 0.83 14.02
C MET A 1 -12.42 1.52 14.59
N ASP A 2 -11.88 0.99 15.67
CA ASP A 2 -10.63 1.51 16.26
C ASP A 2 -9.47 0.59 15.87
N ILE A 3 -8.71 1.00 14.86
CA ILE A 3 -7.57 0.21 14.39
C ILE A 3 -6.36 0.31 15.31
N LEU A 4 -6.28 1.39 16.11
CA LEU A 4 -5.12 1.60 17.00
C LEU A 4 -5.06 0.59 18.13
N SER A 5 -6.20 0.02 18.52
CA SER A 5 -6.28 -0.98 19.60
C SER A 5 -6.03 -2.41 19.12
N LYS A 6 -5.90 -2.63 17.82
CA LYS A 6 -5.66 -3.97 17.27
C LYS A 6 -4.19 -4.36 17.46
N SER A 7 -3.97 -5.68 17.61
CA SER A 7 -2.60 -6.22 17.66
C SER A 7 -1.91 -6.10 16.29
N ASP A 8 -0.59 -6.24 16.29
CA ASP A 8 0.16 -6.25 15.03
C ASP A 8 -0.35 -7.34 14.08
N ASP A 9 -0.62 -8.54 14.60
CA ASP A 9 -1.12 -9.64 13.78
C ASP A 9 -2.49 -9.32 13.17
N GLU A 10 -3.37 -8.69 13.92
CA GLU A 10 -4.68 -8.25 13.41
C GLU A 10 -4.53 -7.19 12.31
N ILE A 11 -3.57 -6.26 12.50
CA ILE A 11 -3.27 -5.26 11.49
C ILE A 11 -2.71 -5.90 10.23
N TYR A 12 -1.83 -6.90 10.35
CA TYR A 12 -1.31 -7.60 9.18
C TYR A 12 -2.42 -8.29 8.38
N GLU A 13 -3.41 -8.86 9.06
CA GLU A 13 -4.55 -9.47 8.38
C GLU A 13 -5.38 -8.44 7.59
N LEU A 14 -5.48 -7.22 8.08
CA LEU A 14 -6.12 -6.13 7.34
C LEU A 14 -5.25 -5.66 6.17
N ALA A 15 -3.95 -5.59 6.38
CA ALA A 15 -3.01 -5.04 5.41
C ALA A 15 -2.77 -5.97 4.22
N LYS A 16 -2.72 -7.29 4.45
CA LYS A 16 -2.38 -8.26 3.40
C LYS A 16 -3.24 -8.14 2.14
N PRO A 17 -4.59 -8.19 2.22
CA PRO A 17 -5.41 -8.07 1.02
C PRO A 17 -5.30 -6.70 0.35
N ILE A 18 -5.07 -5.64 1.15
CA ILE A 18 -4.91 -4.29 0.62
C ILE A 18 -3.60 -4.19 -0.16
N TRP A 19 -2.48 -4.65 0.42
CA TRP A 19 -1.19 -4.61 -0.24
C TRP A 19 -1.15 -5.53 -1.46
N ASP A 20 -1.75 -6.72 -1.36
CA ASP A 20 -1.88 -7.64 -2.49
C ASP A 20 -2.58 -6.98 -3.68
N ASN A 21 -3.67 -6.26 -3.42
CA ASN A 21 -4.36 -5.50 -4.44
C ASN A 21 -3.49 -4.40 -5.04
N LEU A 22 -2.75 -3.67 -4.19
CA LEU A 22 -1.85 -2.62 -4.67
C LEU A 22 -0.77 -3.19 -5.58
N VAL A 23 -0.17 -4.30 -5.21
CA VAL A 23 0.86 -4.98 -6.02
C VAL A 23 0.29 -5.40 -7.38
N LYS A 24 -0.82 -6.11 -7.38
CA LYS A 24 -1.45 -6.60 -8.61
C LYS A 24 -1.88 -5.47 -9.53
N SER A 25 -2.55 -4.46 -8.96
CA SER A 25 -3.05 -3.32 -9.73
C SER A 25 -1.91 -2.46 -10.28
N SER A 26 -0.84 -2.28 -9.49
CA SER A 26 0.33 -1.53 -9.94
C SER A 26 1.03 -2.23 -11.11
N ASN A 27 1.22 -3.55 -11.00
CA ASN A 27 1.81 -4.35 -12.09
C ASN A 27 0.99 -4.28 -13.37
N LEU A 28 -0.33 -4.22 -13.26
CA LEU A 28 -1.24 -4.10 -14.41
C LEU A 28 -1.47 -2.67 -14.85
N LYS A 29 -0.97 -1.68 -14.12
CA LYS A 29 -1.21 -0.25 -14.36
C LYS A 29 -2.73 0.04 -14.34
N ASP A 30 -3.44 -0.63 -13.44
CA ASP A 30 -4.89 -0.51 -13.28
C ASP A 30 -5.20 0.57 -12.23
N TYR A 31 -5.53 1.76 -12.69
CA TYR A 31 -5.81 2.88 -11.81
C TYR A 31 -7.01 2.62 -10.90
N GLY A 32 -8.11 2.12 -11.45
CA GLY A 32 -9.33 1.86 -10.66
C GLY A 32 -9.08 0.83 -9.55
N GLY A 33 -8.39 -0.25 -9.88
CA GLY A 33 -8.03 -1.27 -8.90
C GLY A 33 -7.04 -0.74 -7.86
N PHE A 34 -6.04 0.02 -8.31
CA PHE A 34 -5.00 0.55 -7.42
C PHE A 34 -5.58 1.51 -6.37
N THR A 35 -6.54 2.33 -6.75
CA THR A 35 -7.13 3.34 -5.87
C THR A 35 -8.36 2.85 -5.10
N ARG A 36 -8.70 1.57 -5.23
CA ARG A 36 -9.91 0.99 -4.63
C ARG A 36 -10.08 1.33 -3.14
N ASP A 37 -9.00 1.25 -2.37
CA ASP A 37 -9.05 1.42 -0.92
C ASP A 37 -8.49 2.78 -0.47
N PHE A 38 -8.28 3.72 -1.37
CA PHE A 38 -7.70 5.02 -1.05
C PHE A 38 -8.69 5.88 -0.28
N SER A 39 -8.16 6.58 0.73
CA SER A 39 -8.91 7.64 1.40
C SER A 39 -9.17 8.80 0.44
N THR A 40 -10.15 9.63 0.77
CA THR A 40 -10.43 10.84 -0.01
C THR A 40 -9.20 11.73 -0.11
N GLN A 41 -8.48 11.89 1.01
CA GLN A 41 -7.26 12.69 1.06
C GLN A 41 -6.19 12.16 0.10
N MET A 42 -5.98 10.85 0.09
CA MET A 42 -4.97 10.25 -0.77
C MET A 42 -5.32 10.38 -2.25
N LEU A 43 -6.60 10.30 -2.60
CA LEU A 43 -7.05 10.46 -3.99
C LEU A 43 -6.70 11.82 -4.58
N PHE A 44 -6.64 12.87 -3.77
CA PHE A 44 -6.25 14.21 -4.26
C PHE A 44 -4.82 14.23 -4.80
N GLY A 45 -3.90 13.51 -4.16
CA GLY A 45 -2.50 13.47 -4.59
C GLY A 45 -2.18 12.37 -5.59
N ALA A 46 -3.05 11.38 -5.71
CA ALA A 46 -2.83 10.20 -6.53
C ALA A 46 -3.81 10.15 -7.70
N ASN A 47 -3.81 11.21 -8.52
CA ASN A 47 -4.68 11.27 -9.67
C ASN A 47 -4.15 10.39 -10.82
N LYS A 48 -5.00 10.13 -11.80
CA LYS A 48 -4.71 9.20 -12.89
C LYS A 48 -3.49 9.61 -13.71
N VAL A 49 -3.29 10.89 -13.93
CA VAL A 49 -2.15 11.41 -14.70
C VAL A 49 -0.84 11.17 -13.96
N GLU A 50 -0.80 11.48 -12.65
CA GLU A 50 0.40 11.31 -11.85
C GLU A 50 0.77 9.83 -11.69
N LEU A 51 -0.20 8.96 -11.44
CA LEU A 51 0.06 7.52 -11.35
C LEU A 51 0.52 6.97 -12.70
N GLY A 52 -0.07 7.42 -13.79
CA GLY A 52 0.36 7.01 -15.12
C GLY A 52 1.83 7.36 -15.39
N LYS A 53 2.27 8.54 -14.95
CA LYS A 53 3.67 8.95 -15.06
C LYS A 53 4.59 8.07 -14.22
N GLN A 54 4.20 7.77 -12.98
CA GLN A 54 4.98 6.91 -12.12
C GLN A 54 5.14 5.51 -12.72
N TRP A 55 4.07 4.92 -13.21
CA TRP A 55 4.10 3.60 -13.83
C TRP A 55 4.93 3.57 -15.12
N ALA A 56 4.94 4.66 -15.88
CA ALA A 56 5.72 4.76 -17.11
C ALA A 56 7.22 4.89 -16.82
N ASN A 57 7.61 5.49 -15.70
CA ASN A 57 8.98 5.88 -15.40
C ASN A 57 9.64 5.10 -14.26
N ASN A 58 8.91 4.23 -13.57
CA ASN A 58 9.46 3.52 -12.42
C ASN A 58 9.20 2.01 -12.52
N LYS A 59 10.21 1.28 -12.96
CA LYS A 59 10.12 -0.18 -13.12
C LYS A 59 9.98 -0.91 -11.78
N LEU A 60 10.38 -0.30 -10.68
CA LEU A 60 10.25 -0.92 -9.36
C LEU A 60 8.79 -1.22 -9.04
N ILE A 61 7.88 -0.31 -9.37
CA ILE A 61 6.48 -0.43 -8.97
C ILE A 61 5.59 -1.17 -9.99
N THR A 62 6.15 -1.61 -11.13
CA THR A 62 5.38 -2.32 -12.16
C THR A 62 5.82 -3.78 -12.35
N ASN A 63 6.76 -4.26 -11.54
CA ASN A 63 7.31 -5.62 -11.62
C ASN A 63 7.42 -6.24 -10.23
N LEU A 64 6.47 -5.97 -9.35
CA LEU A 64 6.49 -6.45 -7.98
C LEU A 64 6.13 -7.93 -7.90
N LYS A 65 6.85 -8.69 -7.07
CA LYS A 65 6.45 -10.07 -6.78
C LYS A 65 5.17 -10.06 -5.95
N GLU A 66 4.34 -11.06 -6.16
CA GLU A 66 3.07 -11.17 -5.43
C GLU A 66 3.24 -11.75 -4.02
N THR A 67 4.45 -12.20 -3.68
CA THR A 67 4.80 -12.62 -2.34
C THR A 67 5.45 -11.46 -1.59
N PHE A 68 5.02 -11.22 -0.36
CA PHE A 68 5.52 -10.13 0.47
C PHE A 68 5.34 -10.50 1.94
N GLU A 69 6.02 -9.77 2.82
CA GLU A 69 6.02 -10.10 4.25
C GLU A 69 5.93 -8.84 5.11
N PRO A 70 4.82 -8.64 5.85
CA PRO A 70 4.77 -7.61 6.87
C PRO A 70 5.74 -7.94 8.01
N PHE A 71 6.45 -6.95 8.53
CA PHE A 71 7.43 -7.18 9.59
C PHE A 71 7.43 -6.12 10.69
N GLY A 72 6.45 -5.26 10.73
CA GLY A 72 6.33 -4.27 11.79
C GLY A 72 5.17 -3.31 11.57
N CYS A 73 4.74 -2.69 12.67
CA CYS A 73 3.72 -1.64 12.64
C CYS A 73 4.20 -0.48 13.49
N LEU A 74 3.96 0.73 12.99
CA LEU A 74 4.18 1.97 13.73
C LEU A 74 2.84 2.67 13.89
N ARG A 75 2.47 2.93 15.14
CA ARG A 75 1.24 3.66 15.45
C ARG A 75 1.58 5.13 15.69
N ARG A 76 0.97 6.01 14.89
CA ARG A 76 1.29 7.44 14.94
C ARG A 76 0.04 8.24 14.66
N GLY A 77 -0.40 9.04 15.63
CA GLY A 77 -1.65 9.77 15.53
C GLY A 77 -2.82 8.80 15.35
N ASP A 78 -3.63 9.03 14.34
CA ASP A 78 -4.78 8.19 14.02
C ASP A 78 -4.47 7.09 13.01
N HIS A 79 -3.21 6.93 12.64
CA HIS A 79 -2.80 6.03 11.57
C HIS A 79 -1.85 4.95 12.05
N ILE A 80 -1.81 3.88 11.29
CA ILE A 80 -0.84 2.80 11.46
C ILE A 80 -0.05 2.65 10.17
N THR A 81 1.28 2.71 10.27
CA THR A 81 2.16 2.42 9.15
C THR A 81 2.60 0.97 9.26
N VAL A 82 2.25 0.16 8.27
CA VAL A 82 2.69 -1.24 8.17
C VAL A 82 3.95 -1.28 7.33
N LEU A 83 5.00 -1.91 7.87
CA LEU A 83 6.26 -2.09 7.16
C LEU A 83 6.24 -3.46 6.48
N ILE A 84 6.54 -3.48 5.19
CA ILE A 84 6.42 -4.68 4.36
C ILE A 84 7.72 -4.92 3.59
N LYS A 85 8.24 -6.15 3.68
CA LYS A 85 9.36 -6.57 2.84
C LYS A 85 8.80 -6.98 1.49
N GLN A 86 9.25 -6.33 0.43
CA GLN A 86 8.81 -6.54 -0.93
C GLN A 86 10.01 -6.86 -1.82
N THR A 87 9.84 -7.80 -2.74
CA THR A 87 10.84 -8.09 -3.76
C THR A 87 10.26 -7.83 -5.15
N ASN A 88 11.15 -7.78 -6.14
CA ASN A 88 10.80 -7.42 -7.50
C ASN A 88 11.16 -8.56 -8.45
N LYS A 89 10.38 -8.72 -9.54
CA LYS A 89 10.60 -9.78 -10.53
C LYS A 89 11.85 -9.54 -11.37
N GLU A 90 12.25 -8.30 -11.56
CA GLU A 90 13.36 -7.92 -12.44
C GLU A 90 14.52 -7.29 -11.70
N ILE A 91 14.24 -6.50 -10.66
CA ILE A 91 15.27 -5.77 -9.92
C ILE A 91 15.66 -6.59 -8.68
N PRO A 92 16.91 -7.03 -8.56
CA PRO A 92 17.34 -7.79 -7.37
C PRO A 92 17.38 -6.92 -6.12
N GLY A 93 17.22 -7.56 -4.98
CA GLY A 93 17.26 -6.91 -3.66
C GLY A 93 15.93 -6.94 -2.95
N GLU A 94 15.93 -6.40 -1.74
CA GLU A 94 14.76 -6.28 -0.89
C GLU A 94 14.40 -4.81 -0.75
N PHE A 95 13.11 -4.54 -0.79
CA PHE A 95 12.59 -3.17 -0.78
C PHE A 95 11.62 -2.98 0.37
N LEU A 96 11.56 -1.76 0.88
CA LEU A 96 10.65 -1.40 1.96
C LEU A 96 9.35 -0.88 1.42
N GLY A 97 8.27 -1.63 1.65
CA GLY A 97 6.92 -1.16 1.44
C GLY A 97 6.42 -0.47 2.71
N ARG A 98 5.78 0.68 2.56
CA ARG A 98 5.14 1.39 3.66
C ARG A 98 3.68 1.62 3.30
N LEU A 99 2.80 1.03 4.10
CA LEU A 99 1.36 1.14 3.90
C LEU A 99 0.77 1.85 5.11
N VAL A 100 0.23 3.05 4.90
CA VAL A 100 -0.40 3.83 5.96
C VAL A 100 -1.90 3.56 5.93
N LEU A 101 -2.42 3.02 7.03
CA LEU A 101 -3.84 2.71 7.18
C LEU A 101 -4.47 3.65 8.19
N GLY A 102 -5.71 4.03 7.93
CA GLY A 102 -6.54 4.81 8.81
C GLY A 102 -7.99 4.43 8.61
N VAL A 103 -8.89 5.16 9.28
CA VAL A 103 -10.33 4.91 9.15
C VAL A 103 -10.99 6.16 8.58
N GLU A 104 -11.82 5.96 7.57
CA GLU A 104 -12.63 7.01 6.96
C GLU A 104 -14.05 6.47 6.82
N ASP A 105 -15.01 7.16 7.40
CA ASP A 105 -16.43 6.75 7.37
C ASP A 105 -16.64 5.31 7.86
N GLY A 106 -15.93 4.94 8.94
CA GLY A 106 -16.06 3.61 9.54
C GLY A 106 -15.35 2.49 8.80
N THR A 107 -14.63 2.79 7.73
CA THR A 107 -13.95 1.81 6.89
C THR A 107 -12.45 2.05 6.88
N VAL A 108 -11.66 0.97 6.93
CA VAL A 108 -10.21 1.05 6.81
C VAL A 108 -9.86 1.48 5.39
N LYS A 109 -9.05 2.53 5.29
CA LYS A 109 -8.60 3.11 4.01
C LYS A 109 -7.11 3.29 3.99
N VAL A 110 -6.56 3.42 2.78
CA VAL A 110 -5.15 3.70 2.55
C VAL A 110 -4.94 5.22 2.54
N PHE A 111 -4.08 5.69 3.44
CA PHE A 111 -3.70 7.10 3.53
C PHE A 111 -2.30 7.36 2.99
N GLY A 112 -1.53 6.33 2.70
CA GLY A 112 -0.23 6.42 2.07
C GLY A 112 0.26 5.05 1.65
N ALA A 113 0.99 5.01 0.53
CA ALA A 113 1.62 3.78 0.05
C ALA A 113 2.87 4.15 -0.72
N THR A 114 4.01 3.66 -0.26
CA THR A 114 5.31 3.92 -0.91
C THR A 114 6.14 2.66 -0.90
N ILE A 115 7.12 2.61 -1.79
CA ILE A 115 8.09 1.52 -1.85
C ILE A 115 9.45 2.07 -2.32
N TYR A 116 10.50 1.66 -1.63
CA TYR A 116 11.86 2.10 -2.01
C TYR A 116 12.95 1.23 -1.40
#